data_17f884c1b4e8c6e482d018b50d93f79c
#
_entry.id   17f884c1b4e8c6e482d018b50d93f79c
#
_cell.length_a   1.000
_cell.length_b   1.000
_cell.length_c   1.000
_cell.angle_alpha   90.00
_cell.angle_beta   90.00
_cell.angle_gamma   90.00
#
_symmetry.space_group_name_H-M   'P 1'
#
loop_
_entity.id
_entity.type
_entity.pdbx_description
1 polymer ?
#
loop_
_entity_poly.entity_id
_entity_poly.type
_entity_poly.pdbx_seq_one_letter_code
_entity_poly.pdbx_strand_id
1 'polypeptide(L)' 'MGKNRLKETRESMLMSKTELARQANVSPITVSRIENGMPCRMETKRKILLALGLQPADKHKIFKD' A
#
# COMPACT_ATOMS: atom_id res chain seq x y z
N MET A 1 10.97 -11.48 2.32
CA MET A 1 11.73 -11.05 1.19
C MET A 1 10.84 -10.94 0.04
N GLY A 2 10.80 -11.05 -0.98
CA GLY A 2 9.93 -10.97 -2.11
C GLY A 2 8.67 -10.13 -2.00
N LYS A 3 8.41 -9.59 -0.86
CA LYS A 3 7.22 -8.78 -0.67
C LYS A 3 7.52 -7.34 -1.08
N ASN A 4 6.53 -6.50 -0.96
CA ASN A 4 6.69 -5.11 -1.32
C ASN A 4 7.13 -4.28 -0.12
N ARG A 5 7.23 -2.97 -0.31
CA ARG A 5 7.65 -2.05 0.74
C ARG A 5 6.50 -1.32 1.41
N LEU A 6 5.29 -1.81 1.24
CA LEU A 6 4.14 -1.11 1.77
C LEU A 6 4.19 -1.01 3.29
N LYS A 7 4.49 -2.12 3.96
CA LYS A 7 4.52 -2.14 5.41
C LYS A 7 5.56 -1.17 5.96
N GLU A 8 6.78 -1.21 5.44
CA GLU A 8 7.83 -0.35 5.95
C GLU A 8 7.55 1.13 5.66
N THR A 9 6.97 1.42 4.50
CA THR A 9 6.61 2.80 4.17
C THR A 9 5.51 3.30 5.09
N ARG A 10 4.48 2.47 5.29
CA ARG A 10 3.37 2.82 6.18
C ARG A 10 3.89 3.07 7.60
N GLU A 11 4.74 2.20 8.10
CA GLU A 11 5.26 2.33 9.45
C GLU A 11 6.16 3.54 9.61
N SER A 12 6.92 3.87 8.57
CA SER A 12 7.75 5.06 8.62
C SER A 12 6.92 6.34 8.71
N MET A 13 5.67 6.28 8.29
CA MET A 13 4.75 7.41 8.37
C MET A 13 3.88 7.33 9.62
N LEU A 14 4.14 6.39 10.50
CA LEU A 14 3.41 6.19 11.76
C LEU A 14 1.92 5.98 11.52
N MET A 15 1.59 5.22 10.47
CA MET A 15 0.22 4.90 10.13
C MET A 15 -0.10 3.47 10.50
N SER A 16 -1.29 3.25 11.07
CA SER A 16 -1.80 1.91 11.28
C SER A 16 -2.37 1.36 9.97
N LYS A 17 -2.58 0.04 9.90
CA LYS A 17 -3.22 -0.56 8.73
C LYS A 17 -4.62 0.01 8.53
N THR A 18 -5.35 0.20 9.62
CA THR A 18 -6.70 0.75 9.56
C THR A 18 -6.69 2.18 9.02
N GLU A 19 -5.73 2.96 9.45
CA GLU A 19 -5.62 4.34 8.99
C GLU A 19 -5.31 4.40 7.50
N LEU A 20 -4.35 3.60 7.05
CA LEU A 20 -4.02 3.56 5.62
C LEU A 20 -5.22 3.09 4.82
N ALA A 21 -5.91 2.05 5.29
CA ALA A 21 -7.08 1.52 4.59
C ALA A 21 -8.16 2.58 4.45
N ARG A 22 -8.38 3.36 5.51
CA ARG A 22 -9.39 4.41 5.47
C ARG A 22 -9.02 5.48 4.45
N GLN A 23 -7.77 5.90 4.45
CA GLN A 23 -7.33 6.93 3.52
C GLN A 23 -7.31 6.45 2.08
N ALA A 24 -7.02 5.16 1.88
CA ALA A 24 -7.02 4.58 0.54
C ALA A 24 -8.40 4.10 0.10
N ASN A 25 -9.39 4.18 1.01
CA ASN A 25 -10.75 3.73 0.73
C ASN A 25 -10.79 2.24 0.37
N VAL A 26 -10.06 1.44 1.13
CA VAL A 26 -10.05 -0.02 0.99
C VAL A 26 -10.20 -0.61 2.39
N SER A 27 -10.37 -1.94 2.46
CA SER A 27 -10.50 -2.58 3.77
C SER A 27 -9.14 -2.83 4.40
N PRO A 28 -9.05 -2.88 5.73
CA PRO A 28 -7.78 -3.23 6.40
C PRO A 28 -7.27 -4.61 6.00
N ILE A 29 -8.18 -5.54 5.68
CA ILE A 29 -7.78 -6.87 5.21
C ILE A 29 -7.05 -6.75 3.88
N THR A 30 -7.49 -5.85 3.01
CA THR A 30 -6.83 -5.60 1.74
C THR A 30 -5.39 -5.13 1.97
N VAL A 31 -5.21 -4.18 2.90
CA VAL A 31 -3.86 -3.69 3.21
C VAL A 31 -3.00 -4.85 3.72
N SER A 32 -3.54 -5.66 4.62
CA SER A 32 -2.81 -6.79 5.18
C SER A 32 -2.38 -7.77 4.10
N ARG A 33 -3.27 -8.09 3.18
CA ARG A 33 -2.96 -9.01 2.08
C ARG A 33 -1.86 -8.46 1.19
N ILE A 34 -1.93 -7.19 0.86
CA ILE A 34 -0.92 -6.56 0.02
C ILE A 34 0.43 -6.59 0.71
N GLU A 35 0.47 -6.31 2.00
CA GLU A 35 1.72 -6.32 2.75
C GLU A 35 2.32 -7.72 2.82
N ASN A 36 1.50 -8.75 2.70
CA ASN A 36 1.95 -10.12 2.68
C ASN A 36 2.35 -10.61 1.29
N GLY A 37 2.36 -9.71 0.30
CA GLY A 37 2.81 -10.04 -1.04
C GLY A 37 1.72 -10.54 -1.96
N MET A 38 0.45 -10.50 -1.54
CA MET A 38 -0.65 -10.91 -2.39
C MET A 38 -0.84 -9.90 -3.52
N PRO A 39 -1.19 -10.37 -4.73
CA PRO A 39 -1.43 -9.44 -5.83
C PRO A 39 -2.66 -8.59 -5.59
N CYS A 40 -2.68 -7.40 -6.18
CA CYS A 40 -3.84 -6.53 -6.11
C CYS A 40 -4.02 -5.85 -7.46
N ARG A 41 -5.20 -5.30 -7.66
CA ARG A 41 -5.53 -4.63 -8.91
C ARG A 41 -4.78 -3.30 -9.03
N MET A 42 -4.61 -2.85 -10.25
CA MET A 42 -3.95 -1.58 -10.51
C MET A 42 -4.67 -0.43 -9.83
N GLU A 43 -5.99 -0.48 -9.82
CA GLU A 43 -6.80 0.54 -9.15
C GLU A 43 -6.48 0.59 -7.65
N THR A 44 -6.35 -0.57 -7.03
CA THR A 44 -6.01 -0.65 -5.62
C THR A 44 -4.61 -0.10 -5.36
N LYS A 45 -3.65 -0.43 -6.23
CA LYS A 45 -2.30 0.10 -6.10
C LYS A 45 -2.30 1.62 -6.16
N ARG A 46 -3.07 2.19 -7.09
CA ARG A 46 -3.17 3.64 -7.22
C ARG A 46 -3.75 4.27 -5.96
N LYS A 47 -4.81 3.67 -5.42
CA LYS A 47 -5.42 4.18 -4.19
C LYS A 47 -4.42 4.19 -3.03
N ILE A 48 -3.66 3.10 -2.91
CA ILE A 48 -2.66 2.99 -1.85
C ILE A 48 -1.58 4.05 -2.03
N LEU A 49 -1.08 4.21 -3.26
CA LEU A 49 -0.03 5.19 -3.52
C LEU A 49 -0.48 6.60 -3.19
N LEU A 50 -1.68 6.97 -3.61
CA LEU A 50 -2.21 8.29 -3.33
C LEU A 50 -2.40 8.52 -1.84
N ALA A 51 -2.83 7.48 -1.12
CA ALA A 51 -3.00 7.58 0.32
C ALA A 51 -1.68 7.83 1.03
N LEU A 52 -0.57 7.38 0.44
CA LEU A 52 0.76 7.58 0.99
C LEU A 52 1.39 8.89 0.52
N GLY A 53 0.66 9.67 -0.26
CA GLY A 53 1.19 10.92 -0.79
C GLY A 53 2.09 10.74 -1.99
N LEU A 54 2.03 9.58 -2.63
CA LEU A 54 2.86 9.29 -3.81
C LEU A 54 2.06 9.39 -5.08
N GLN A 55 2.74 9.50 -6.19
CA GLN A 55 2.12 9.51 -7.51
C GLN A 55 2.00 8.08 -8.04
N PRO A 56 1.06 7.81 -8.94
CA PRO A 56 1.01 6.48 -9.55
C PRO A 56 2.32 6.08 -10.24
N ALA A 57 3.05 7.05 -10.76
CA ALA A 57 4.34 6.79 -11.39
C ALA A 57 5.40 6.30 -10.40
N ASP A 58 5.16 6.49 -9.11
CA ASP A 58 6.07 6.05 -8.05
C ASP A 58 5.79 4.63 -7.59
N LYS A 59 4.95 3.89 -8.31
CA LYS A 59 4.55 2.54 -7.89
C LYS A 59 5.73 1.62 -7.60
N HIS A 60 6.81 1.77 -8.33
CA HIS A 60 7.98 0.93 -8.15
C HIS A 60 8.68 1.16 -6.82
N LYS A 61 8.40 2.27 -6.14
CA LYS A 61 8.96 2.53 -4.82
C LYS A 61 8.31 1.67 -3.74
N ILE A 62 7.09 1.20 -4.01
CA ILE A 62 6.32 0.38 -3.07
C ILE A 62 6.16 -1.03 -3.59
N PHE A 63 5.75 -1.18 -4.83
CA PHE A 63 5.46 -2.48 -5.45
C PHE A 63 6.59 -2.86 -6.39
N LYS A 64 6.87 -4.15 -6.45
CA LYS A 64 8.01 -4.63 -7.22
C LYS A 64 7.77 -4.72 -8.72
N ASP A 65 6.54 -4.82 -9.13
CA ASP A 65 6.24 -4.97 -10.56
C ASP A 65 5.97 -3.64 -11.26
#